data_c260bbe6d237b29b3e2c65d7d528fb91
#
_entry.id   c260bbe6d237b29b3e2c65d7d528fb91
#
_cell.length_a   1.000
_cell.length_b   1.000
_cell.length_c   1.000
_cell.angle_alpha   90.00
_cell.angle_beta   90.00
_cell.angle_gamma   90.00
#
_symmetry.space_group_name_H-M   'P 1'
#
loop_
_entity.id
_entity.type
_entity.pdbx_description
1 polymer ?
#
loop_
_entity_poly.entity_id
_entity_poly.type
_entity_poly.pdbx_seq_one_letter_code
_entity_poly.pdbx_strand_id
1 'polypeptide(L)'
;MKILLLTQWFDPEPTFKGLAFAKELIKQGHEVEVLTGFPNYPQGKLYDGYKLKLFQKENIEGISVLRVPLYASHDNSAFKRVLNYASFAVSATLYGIFLTKKADVIYAYHPPLTVDMAALLIKLFRKTPVVLDIQDMWPDTLKATGMIGNEKLLNIVDSLCKVVYRYADHIVVLSPGFKQLLEKRNVAASKVSVIYNWCDESSLNSVSELSADNKQLLNNKFNIVFAGNMGKAQSLDTVIEVAQQLKSE
;
A
#
# COMPACT_ATOMS: atom_id res chain seq x y z
N MET A 1 -17.72 5.32 -14.00
CA MET A 1 -17.58 3.90 -13.61
C MET A 1 -17.76 3.78 -12.11
N LYS A 2 -18.15 2.59 -11.65
CA LYS A 2 -18.18 2.25 -10.22
C LYS A 2 -16.91 1.49 -9.86
N ILE A 3 -16.12 2.05 -8.96
CA ILE A 3 -14.82 1.52 -8.54
C ILE A 3 -14.94 0.98 -7.11
N LEU A 4 -14.57 -0.28 -6.90
CA LEU A 4 -14.31 -0.82 -5.59
C LEU A 4 -12.82 -0.66 -5.28
N LEU A 5 -12.48 0.31 -4.42
CA LEU A 5 -11.13 0.47 -3.91
C LEU A 5 -10.92 -0.52 -2.75
N LEU A 6 -10.10 -1.53 -3.00
CA LEU A 6 -9.74 -2.54 -2.01
C LEU A 6 -8.34 -2.26 -1.48
N THR A 7 -8.25 -1.98 -0.20
CA THR A 7 -6.98 -1.71 0.48
C THR A 7 -7.05 -2.17 1.93
N GLN A 8 -5.94 -2.62 2.50
CA GLN A 8 -5.93 -2.98 3.92
C GLN A 8 -5.95 -1.74 4.81
N TRP A 9 -5.30 -0.66 4.39
CA TRP A 9 -5.16 0.58 5.15
C TRP A 9 -5.86 1.74 4.44
N PHE A 10 -6.71 2.43 5.17
CA PHE A 10 -7.45 3.59 4.70
C PHE A 10 -7.59 4.62 5.83
N ASP A 11 -7.79 5.88 5.49
CA ASP A 11 -7.96 6.94 6.49
C ASP A 11 -8.81 6.50 7.70
N PRO A 12 -8.38 6.85 8.93
CA PRO A 12 -7.34 7.81 9.29
C PRO A 12 -5.90 7.26 9.31
N GLU A 13 -5.65 6.06 8.80
CA GLU A 13 -4.32 5.48 8.70
C GLU A 13 -3.49 6.17 7.59
N PRO A 14 -2.16 6.35 7.77
CA PRO A 14 -1.34 6.93 6.73
C PRO A 14 -1.26 6.00 5.50
N THR A 15 -1.73 6.50 4.37
CA THR A 15 -1.71 5.75 3.10
C THR A 15 -1.69 6.69 1.91
N PHE A 16 -1.01 6.31 0.81
CA PHE A 16 -0.98 7.11 -0.41
C PHE A 16 -2.29 7.03 -1.21
N LYS A 17 -2.93 5.87 -1.23
CA LYS A 17 -4.18 5.64 -1.98
C LYS A 17 -5.39 5.62 -1.03
N GLY A 18 -5.43 6.62 -0.14
CA GLY A 18 -6.51 6.82 0.83
C GLY A 18 -7.61 7.76 0.32
N LEU A 19 -8.15 8.54 1.24
CA LEU A 19 -9.25 9.46 1.02
C LEU A 19 -8.97 10.47 -0.11
N ALA A 20 -7.77 11.03 -0.18
CA ALA A 20 -7.38 11.98 -1.22
C ALA A 20 -7.45 11.33 -2.62
N PHE A 21 -6.97 10.10 -2.77
CA PHE A 21 -7.06 9.35 -4.02
C PHE A 21 -8.51 9.04 -4.41
N ALA A 22 -9.31 8.58 -3.45
CA ALA A 22 -10.73 8.31 -3.69
C ALA A 22 -11.52 9.55 -4.11
N LYS A 23 -11.23 10.71 -3.49
CA LYS A 23 -11.81 11.99 -3.88
C LYS A 23 -11.44 12.40 -5.30
N GLU A 24 -10.19 12.19 -5.70
CA GLU A 24 -9.77 12.53 -7.06
C GLU A 24 -10.48 11.68 -8.10
N LEU A 25 -10.67 10.38 -7.84
CA LEU A 25 -11.48 9.52 -8.71
C LEU A 25 -12.94 10.01 -8.83
N ILE A 26 -13.50 10.52 -7.73
CA ILE A 26 -14.87 11.10 -7.75
C ILE A 26 -14.91 12.38 -8.58
N LYS A 27 -13.91 13.26 -8.45
CA LYS A 27 -13.80 14.47 -9.28
C LYS A 27 -13.73 14.13 -10.78
N GLN A 28 -13.13 12.99 -11.12
CA GLN A 28 -13.09 12.47 -12.50
C GLN A 28 -14.41 11.80 -12.94
N GLY A 29 -15.47 11.90 -12.14
CA GLY A 29 -16.80 11.39 -12.49
C GLY A 29 -17.02 9.90 -12.19
N HIS A 30 -16.24 9.31 -11.29
CA HIS A 30 -16.42 7.93 -10.88
C HIS A 30 -17.19 7.83 -9.55
N GLU A 31 -17.91 6.72 -9.35
CA GLU A 31 -18.44 6.33 -8.04
C GLU A 31 -17.39 5.45 -7.35
N VAL A 32 -17.06 5.76 -6.10
CA VAL A 32 -16.06 4.98 -5.34
C VAL A 32 -16.71 4.40 -4.09
N GLU A 33 -16.55 3.11 -3.89
CA GLU A 33 -16.79 2.42 -2.62
C GLU A 33 -15.46 1.85 -2.13
N VAL A 34 -15.16 2.02 -0.85
CA VAL A 34 -13.91 1.53 -0.24
C VAL A 34 -14.20 0.29 0.60
N LEU A 35 -13.41 -0.76 0.41
CA LEU A 35 -13.37 -1.95 1.26
C LEU A 35 -12.01 -2.00 1.96
N THR A 36 -12.02 -1.88 3.30
CA THR A 36 -10.79 -1.76 4.09
C THR A 36 -10.91 -2.41 5.45
N GLY A 37 -9.79 -2.51 6.17
CA GLY A 37 -9.74 -2.99 7.54
C GLY A 37 -10.20 -1.95 8.58
N PHE A 38 -10.43 -2.40 9.82
CA PHE A 38 -10.48 -1.46 10.95
C PHE A 38 -9.10 -0.84 11.17
N PRO A 39 -9.00 0.50 11.38
CA PRO A 39 -7.72 1.18 11.41
C PRO A 39 -6.89 0.76 12.63
N ASN A 40 -5.65 0.35 12.35
CA ASN A 40 -4.71 -0.17 13.36
C ASN A 40 -3.23 0.11 13.03
N TYR A 41 -2.91 0.52 11.81
CA TYR A 41 -1.54 0.79 11.37
C TYR A 41 -1.12 2.24 11.69
N PRO A 42 0.13 2.51 12.14
CA PRO A 42 1.24 1.57 12.26
C PRO A 42 1.35 0.85 13.61
N GLN A 43 0.58 1.24 14.61
CA GLN A 43 0.79 0.83 16.00
C GLN A 43 0.26 -0.58 16.33
N GLY A 44 -0.51 -1.21 15.44
CA GLY A 44 -1.14 -2.51 15.67
C GLY A 44 -2.24 -2.51 16.71
N LYS A 45 -2.72 -1.32 17.09
CA LYS A 45 -3.85 -1.11 17.99
C LYS A 45 -4.94 -0.35 17.26
N LEU A 46 -6.20 -0.70 17.53
CA LEU A 46 -7.31 0.06 16.97
C LEU A 46 -7.20 1.54 17.36
N TYR A 47 -7.49 2.40 16.40
CA TYR A 47 -7.55 3.85 16.64
C TYR A 47 -8.70 4.20 17.61
N ASP A 48 -8.54 5.32 18.30
CA ASP A 48 -9.59 5.83 19.18
C ASP A 48 -10.90 6.06 18.41
N GLY A 49 -12.01 5.71 19.04
CA GLY A 49 -13.33 5.76 18.39
C GLY A 49 -13.70 4.50 17.60
N TYR A 50 -12.76 3.61 17.30
CA TYR A 50 -13.03 2.34 16.61
C TYR A 50 -13.07 1.16 17.59
N LYS A 51 -14.03 0.26 17.35
CA LYS A 51 -14.14 -1.02 18.06
C LYS A 51 -14.28 -2.13 17.03
N LEU A 52 -13.66 -3.27 17.27
CA LEU A 52 -13.79 -4.42 16.38
C LEU A 52 -15.25 -4.89 16.35
N LYS A 53 -15.82 -4.93 15.16
CA LYS A 53 -17.18 -5.39 14.86
C LYS A 53 -17.11 -6.42 13.73
N LEU A 54 -18.19 -7.13 13.46
CA LEU A 54 -18.29 -7.98 12.28
C LEU A 54 -18.06 -7.20 11.00
N PHE A 55 -18.62 -5.99 10.90
CA PHE A 55 -18.32 -4.98 9.88
C PHE A 55 -18.83 -3.62 10.35
N GLN A 56 -18.38 -2.56 9.70
CA GLN A 56 -18.90 -1.20 9.91
C GLN A 56 -19.01 -0.52 8.54
N LYS A 57 -20.19 0.05 8.27
CA LYS A 57 -20.38 0.98 7.14
C LYS A 57 -20.33 2.39 7.67
N GLU A 58 -19.56 3.23 7.04
CA GLU A 58 -19.44 4.65 7.37
C GLU A 58 -19.36 5.49 6.10
N ASN A 59 -19.58 6.77 6.22
CA ASN A 59 -19.39 7.73 5.16
C ASN A 59 -18.30 8.71 5.59
N ILE A 60 -17.23 8.75 4.84
CA ILE A 60 -16.13 9.69 5.09
C ILE A 60 -16.11 10.69 3.93
N GLU A 61 -16.51 11.92 4.20
CA GLU A 61 -16.56 13.01 3.23
C GLU A 61 -17.25 12.64 1.91
N GLY A 62 -18.38 11.95 2.00
CA GLY A 62 -19.17 11.52 0.84
C GLY A 62 -18.81 10.15 0.28
N ILE A 63 -17.74 9.54 0.73
CA ILE A 63 -17.27 8.22 0.27
C ILE A 63 -17.82 7.11 1.17
N SER A 64 -18.45 6.11 0.54
CA SER A 64 -18.93 4.92 1.24
C SER A 64 -17.74 4.01 1.59
N VAL A 65 -17.53 3.75 2.87
CA VAL A 65 -16.46 2.90 3.37
C VAL A 65 -17.04 1.70 4.12
N LEU A 66 -16.66 0.50 3.70
CA LEU A 66 -16.95 -0.76 4.40
C LEU A 66 -15.70 -1.24 5.10
N ARG A 67 -15.69 -1.16 6.45
CA ARG A 67 -14.62 -1.72 7.27
C ARG A 67 -14.93 -3.15 7.68
N VAL A 68 -13.94 -4.00 7.55
CA VAL A 68 -14.04 -5.42 7.88
C VAL A 68 -13.04 -5.82 8.98
N PRO A 69 -13.34 -6.86 9.77
CA PRO A 69 -12.49 -7.27 10.87
C PRO A 69 -11.15 -7.82 10.37
N LEU A 70 -10.13 -7.61 11.18
CA LEU A 70 -8.82 -8.19 11.03
C LEU A 70 -8.18 -8.41 12.40
N TYR A 71 -7.18 -9.26 12.46
CA TYR A 71 -6.34 -9.42 13.65
C TYR A 71 -5.38 -8.23 13.75
N ALA A 72 -5.74 -7.24 14.57
CA ALA A 72 -4.90 -6.05 14.76
C ALA A 72 -3.59 -6.44 15.46
N SER A 73 -2.47 -6.37 14.74
CA SER A 73 -1.13 -6.56 15.28
C SER A 73 -0.11 -5.98 14.32
N HIS A 74 0.88 -5.31 14.88
CA HIS A 74 2.02 -4.77 14.13
C HIS A 74 3.30 -4.91 14.96
N ASP A 75 3.42 -6.03 15.67
CA ASP A 75 4.63 -6.33 16.42
C ASP A 75 5.71 -6.98 15.53
N ASN A 76 6.89 -7.19 16.10
CA ASN A 76 8.03 -7.79 15.40
C ASN A 76 7.84 -9.28 15.06
N SER A 77 6.75 -9.92 15.51
CA SER A 77 6.47 -11.31 15.21
C SER A 77 5.99 -11.47 13.76
N ALA A 78 6.78 -12.19 12.96
CA ALA A 78 6.41 -12.53 11.59
C ALA A 78 5.08 -13.30 11.53
N PHE A 79 4.82 -14.18 12.49
CA PHE A 79 3.58 -14.94 12.57
C PHE A 79 2.36 -14.05 12.75
N LYS A 80 2.41 -13.09 13.68
CA LYS A 80 1.31 -12.15 13.92
C LYS A 80 1.05 -11.23 12.74
N ARG A 81 2.11 -10.81 12.02
CA ARG A 81 1.95 -10.05 10.76
C ARG A 81 1.26 -10.87 9.69
N VAL A 82 1.65 -12.13 9.51
CA VAL A 82 0.97 -13.04 8.57
C VAL A 82 -0.50 -13.21 8.96
N LEU A 83 -0.80 -13.39 10.26
CA LEU A 83 -2.17 -13.50 10.75
C LEU A 83 -2.99 -12.22 10.51
N ASN A 84 -2.39 -11.04 10.71
CA ASN A 84 -3.00 -9.75 10.39
C ASN A 84 -3.41 -9.69 8.92
N TYR A 85 -2.48 -9.97 8.00
CA TYR A 85 -2.72 -9.92 6.56
C TYR A 85 -3.70 -10.98 6.07
N ALA A 86 -3.58 -12.22 6.57
CA ALA A 86 -4.46 -13.31 6.19
C ALA A 86 -5.89 -13.10 6.71
N SER A 87 -6.06 -12.64 7.95
CA SER A 87 -7.39 -12.38 8.51
C SER A 87 -8.12 -11.26 7.76
N PHE A 88 -7.39 -10.19 7.38
CA PHE A 88 -7.95 -9.16 6.50
C PHE A 88 -8.38 -9.74 5.16
N ALA A 89 -7.52 -10.52 4.49
CA ALA A 89 -7.84 -11.08 3.18
C ALA A 89 -9.09 -11.97 3.21
N VAL A 90 -9.24 -12.80 4.24
CA VAL A 90 -10.44 -13.63 4.43
C VAL A 90 -11.67 -12.76 4.62
N SER A 91 -11.63 -11.80 5.52
CA SER A 91 -12.74 -10.88 5.77
C SER A 91 -13.07 -10.06 4.51
N ALA A 92 -12.07 -9.45 3.88
CA ALA A 92 -12.25 -8.64 2.68
C ALA A 92 -12.87 -9.47 1.54
N THR A 93 -12.46 -10.72 1.37
CA THR A 93 -13.06 -11.62 0.39
C THR A 93 -14.54 -11.87 0.67
N LEU A 94 -14.87 -12.29 1.90
CA LEU A 94 -16.25 -12.61 2.28
C LEU A 94 -17.15 -11.37 2.16
N TYR A 95 -16.77 -10.29 2.79
CA TYR A 95 -17.58 -9.06 2.78
C TYR A 95 -17.58 -8.37 1.41
N GLY A 96 -16.48 -8.47 0.65
CA GLY A 96 -16.39 -7.99 -0.72
C GLY A 96 -17.34 -8.72 -1.68
N ILE A 97 -17.54 -10.03 -1.48
CA ILE A 97 -18.50 -10.81 -2.27
C ILE A 97 -19.94 -10.45 -1.90
N PHE A 98 -20.26 -10.31 -0.62
CA PHE A 98 -21.66 -10.28 -0.17
C PHE A 98 -22.19 -8.89 0.18
N LEU A 99 -21.33 -7.93 0.59
CA LEU A 99 -21.79 -6.66 1.15
C LEU A 99 -21.43 -5.42 0.33
N THR A 100 -20.46 -5.50 -0.61
CA THR A 100 -20.15 -4.38 -1.49
C THR A 100 -21.15 -4.27 -2.63
N LYS A 101 -21.31 -3.05 -3.16
CA LYS A 101 -22.10 -2.82 -4.36
C LYS A 101 -21.46 -3.49 -5.57
N LYS A 102 -22.23 -3.67 -6.65
CA LYS A 102 -21.67 -4.12 -7.92
C LYS A 102 -20.75 -3.03 -8.47
N ALA A 103 -19.48 -3.36 -8.66
CA ALA A 103 -18.48 -2.48 -9.24
C ALA A 103 -18.19 -2.86 -10.70
N ASP A 104 -17.74 -1.88 -11.49
CA ASP A 104 -17.25 -2.09 -12.85
C ASP A 104 -15.79 -2.56 -12.84
N VAL A 105 -15.04 -2.20 -11.79
CA VAL A 105 -13.64 -2.58 -11.60
C VAL A 105 -13.31 -2.62 -10.11
N ILE A 106 -12.44 -3.57 -9.72
CA ILE A 106 -11.79 -3.62 -8.42
C ILE A 106 -10.39 -3.02 -8.59
N TYR A 107 -10.09 -1.95 -7.86
CA TYR A 107 -8.76 -1.38 -7.77
C TYR A 107 -8.14 -1.83 -6.44
N ALA A 108 -7.19 -2.75 -6.52
CA ALA A 108 -6.54 -3.35 -5.35
C ALA A 108 -5.20 -2.67 -5.11
N TYR A 109 -5.07 -2.01 -3.96
CA TYR A 109 -3.86 -1.30 -3.57
C TYR A 109 -2.97 -2.18 -2.69
N HIS A 110 -1.88 -2.62 -3.28
CA HIS A 110 -0.82 -3.41 -2.64
C HIS A 110 0.21 -2.48 -1.97
N PRO A 111 0.79 -2.74 -0.80
CA PRO A 111 0.85 -4.01 -0.07
C PRO A 111 -0.32 -4.20 0.92
N PRO A 112 -0.51 -5.41 1.49
CA PRO A 112 0.23 -6.66 1.28
C PRO A 112 -0.35 -7.51 0.14
N LEU A 113 0.41 -8.49 -0.37
CA LEU A 113 0.00 -9.44 -1.42
C LEU A 113 -1.37 -10.11 -1.16
N THR A 114 -1.75 -10.23 0.10
CA THR A 114 -3.02 -10.82 0.51
C THR A 114 -4.23 -9.96 0.09
N VAL A 115 -4.06 -8.65 -0.12
CA VAL A 115 -5.09 -7.77 -0.72
C VAL A 115 -5.36 -8.19 -2.16
N ASP A 116 -4.30 -8.44 -2.92
CA ASP A 116 -4.42 -8.88 -4.31
C ASP A 116 -5.10 -10.24 -4.42
N MET A 117 -4.77 -11.16 -3.51
CA MET A 117 -5.44 -12.47 -3.41
C MET A 117 -6.93 -12.31 -3.12
N ALA A 118 -7.30 -11.44 -2.19
CA ALA A 118 -8.70 -11.12 -1.90
C ALA A 118 -9.41 -10.54 -3.14
N ALA A 119 -8.77 -9.61 -3.85
CA ALA A 119 -9.30 -9.03 -5.08
C ALA A 119 -9.58 -10.10 -6.14
N LEU A 120 -8.67 -11.06 -6.34
CA LEU A 120 -8.86 -12.15 -7.30
C LEU A 120 -9.99 -13.10 -6.88
N LEU A 121 -10.14 -13.39 -5.59
CA LEU A 121 -11.25 -14.19 -5.11
C LEU A 121 -12.58 -13.45 -5.32
N ILE A 122 -12.66 -12.17 -5.03
CA ILE A 122 -13.86 -11.36 -5.32
C ILE A 122 -14.14 -11.36 -6.83
N LYS A 123 -13.10 -11.18 -7.68
CA LYS A 123 -13.23 -11.26 -9.15
C LYS A 123 -13.85 -12.58 -9.57
N LEU A 124 -13.39 -13.71 -9.02
CA LEU A 124 -13.88 -15.04 -9.39
C LEU A 124 -15.38 -15.17 -9.17
N PHE A 125 -15.91 -14.68 -8.05
CA PHE A 125 -17.32 -14.77 -7.70
C PHE A 125 -18.19 -13.66 -8.35
N ARG A 126 -17.65 -12.45 -8.45
CA ARG A 126 -18.39 -11.26 -8.91
C ARG A 126 -18.21 -10.98 -10.41
N LYS A 127 -17.25 -11.66 -11.06
CA LYS A 127 -16.86 -11.44 -12.47
C LYS A 127 -16.51 -9.99 -12.77
N THR A 128 -15.90 -9.31 -11.79
CA THR A 128 -15.49 -7.91 -11.89
C THR A 128 -13.99 -7.87 -12.21
N PRO A 129 -13.54 -7.13 -13.23
CA PRO A 129 -12.13 -7.02 -13.55
C PRO A 129 -11.31 -6.38 -12.41
N VAL A 130 -10.05 -6.79 -12.31
CA VAL A 130 -9.13 -6.36 -11.25
C VAL A 130 -7.94 -5.62 -11.82
N VAL A 131 -7.71 -4.43 -11.31
CA VAL A 131 -6.47 -3.65 -11.50
C VAL A 131 -5.68 -3.74 -10.18
N LEU A 132 -4.43 -4.21 -10.25
CA LEU A 132 -3.52 -4.22 -9.12
C LEU A 132 -2.62 -3.00 -9.17
N ASP A 133 -2.46 -2.32 -8.05
CA ASP A 133 -1.50 -1.22 -7.89
C ASP A 133 -0.36 -1.69 -6.99
N ILE A 134 0.78 -2.06 -7.61
CA ILE A 134 1.91 -2.70 -6.94
C ILE A 134 2.91 -1.64 -6.49
N GLN A 135 3.04 -1.46 -5.19
CA GLN A 135 3.96 -0.52 -4.57
C GLN A 135 5.24 -1.19 -4.07
N ASP A 136 5.21 -2.50 -3.84
CA ASP A 136 6.36 -3.29 -3.37
C ASP A 136 6.53 -4.54 -4.23
N MET A 137 7.75 -4.79 -4.68
CA MET A 137 8.07 -5.97 -5.49
C MET A 137 8.39 -7.18 -4.60
N TRP A 138 7.34 -7.88 -4.22
CA TRP A 138 7.49 -9.16 -3.53
C TRP A 138 7.88 -10.27 -4.51
N PRO A 139 8.70 -11.26 -4.09
CA PRO A 139 9.34 -11.45 -2.78
C PRO A 139 10.62 -10.63 -2.55
N ASP A 140 11.12 -9.87 -3.54
CA ASP A 140 12.44 -9.20 -3.45
C ASP A 140 12.51 -8.23 -2.28
N THR A 141 11.48 -7.41 -2.07
CA THR A 141 11.39 -6.48 -0.94
C THR A 141 11.44 -7.22 0.39
N LEU A 142 10.77 -8.37 0.51
CA LEU A 142 10.78 -9.18 1.74
C LEU A 142 12.17 -9.74 2.05
N LYS A 143 12.92 -10.11 1.02
CA LYS A 143 14.31 -10.58 1.14
C LYS A 143 15.24 -9.42 1.49
N ALA A 144 15.16 -8.31 0.77
CA ALA A 144 16.01 -7.13 0.96
C ALA A 144 15.84 -6.49 2.34
N THR A 145 14.63 -6.46 2.88
CA THR A 145 14.34 -5.93 4.22
C THR A 145 14.65 -6.90 5.35
N GLY A 146 14.95 -8.16 5.01
CA GLY A 146 15.16 -9.23 5.99
C GLY A 146 13.87 -9.66 6.71
N MET A 147 12.69 -9.29 6.19
CA MET A 147 11.40 -9.70 6.76
C MET A 147 11.21 -11.22 6.70
N ILE A 148 11.68 -11.86 5.63
CA ILE A 148 11.66 -13.31 5.43
C ILE A 148 13.06 -13.74 4.99
N GLY A 149 13.73 -14.54 5.81
CA GLY A 149 15.03 -15.12 5.51
C GLY A 149 14.96 -16.58 5.01
N ASN A 150 13.78 -17.19 5.05
CA ASN A 150 13.61 -18.60 4.67
C ASN A 150 13.30 -18.69 3.17
N GLU A 151 14.21 -19.29 2.41
CA GLU A 151 14.10 -19.43 0.95
C GLU A 151 12.85 -20.24 0.51
N LYS A 152 12.41 -21.23 1.30
CA LYS A 152 11.18 -21.98 0.99
C LYS A 152 9.95 -21.08 1.07
N LEU A 153 9.88 -20.21 2.08
CA LEU A 153 8.79 -19.23 2.21
C LEU A 153 8.82 -18.19 1.09
N LEU A 154 10.02 -17.71 0.73
CA LEU A 154 10.18 -16.78 -0.40
C LEU A 154 9.69 -17.41 -1.71
N ASN A 155 9.98 -18.69 -1.96
CA ASN A 155 9.51 -19.41 -3.14
C ASN A 155 7.99 -19.59 -3.15
N ILE A 156 7.36 -19.79 -2.00
CA ILE A 156 5.88 -19.82 -1.88
C ILE A 156 5.31 -18.45 -2.24
N VAL A 157 5.86 -17.38 -1.67
CA VAL A 157 5.42 -16.00 -1.98
C VAL A 157 5.60 -15.70 -3.46
N ASP A 158 6.74 -16.07 -4.06
CA ASP A 158 6.98 -15.89 -5.51
C ASP A 158 5.94 -16.62 -6.36
N SER A 159 5.60 -17.85 -5.97
CA SER A 159 4.57 -18.63 -6.66
C SER A 159 3.19 -17.97 -6.57
N LEU A 160 2.84 -17.42 -5.40
CA LEU A 160 1.60 -16.65 -5.20
C LEU A 160 1.60 -15.36 -6.02
N CYS A 161 2.72 -14.62 -6.05
CA CYS A 161 2.86 -13.43 -6.90
C CYS A 161 2.63 -13.77 -8.39
N LYS A 162 3.22 -14.87 -8.89
CA LYS A 162 3.02 -15.33 -10.28
C LYS A 162 1.55 -15.59 -10.57
N VAL A 163 0.83 -16.24 -9.65
CA VAL A 163 -0.62 -16.47 -9.77
C VAL A 163 -1.37 -15.14 -9.82
N VAL A 164 -1.08 -14.23 -8.90
CA VAL A 164 -1.71 -12.93 -8.81
C VAL A 164 -1.48 -12.13 -10.10
N TYR A 165 -0.24 -12.02 -10.58
CA TYR A 165 0.07 -11.31 -11.81
C TYR A 165 -0.57 -11.94 -13.05
N ARG A 166 -0.69 -13.26 -13.09
CA ARG A 166 -1.32 -13.98 -14.20
C ARG A 166 -2.80 -13.64 -14.32
N TYR A 167 -3.54 -13.64 -13.19
CA TYR A 167 -5.00 -13.53 -13.19
C TYR A 167 -5.54 -12.10 -13.02
N ALA A 168 -4.70 -11.11 -12.68
CA ALA A 168 -5.09 -9.71 -12.75
C ALA A 168 -5.42 -9.31 -14.19
N ASP A 169 -6.32 -8.37 -14.41
CA ASP A 169 -6.64 -7.87 -15.74
C ASP A 169 -5.65 -6.78 -16.16
N HIS A 170 -5.22 -5.95 -15.22
CA HIS A 170 -4.20 -4.94 -15.43
C HIS A 170 -3.35 -4.73 -14.17
N ILE A 171 -2.14 -4.24 -14.35
CA ILE A 171 -1.20 -3.97 -13.26
C ILE A 171 -0.66 -2.56 -13.42
N VAL A 172 -0.72 -1.79 -12.35
CA VAL A 172 -0.09 -0.49 -12.22
C VAL A 172 1.16 -0.65 -11.37
N VAL A 173 2.25 -0.04 -11.77
CA VAL A 173 3.51 -0.01 -11.02
C VAL A 173 4.05 1.41 -10.93
N LEU A 174 4.83 1.70 -9.89
CA LEU A 174 5.30 3.05 -9.59
C LEU A 174 6.55 3.49 -10.39
N SER A 175 7.21 2.58 -11.12
CA SER A 175 8.41 2.93 -11.86
C SER A 175 8.65 2.05 -13.10
N PRO A 176 9.42 2.54 -14.10
CA PRO A 176 9.84 1.73 -15.23
C PRO A 176 10.65 0.49 -14.84
N GLY A 177 11.44 0.57 -13.75
CA GLY A 177 12.20 -0.57 -13.23
C GLY A 177 11.29 -1.70 -12.73
N PHE A 178 10.18 -1.38 -12.08
CA PHE A 178 9.17 -2.36 -11.67
C PHE A 178 8.51 -3.02 -12.88
N LYS A 179 8.18 -2.24 -13.91
CA LYS A 179 7.64 -2.77 -15.18
C LYS A 179 8.60 -3.76 -15.81
N GLN A 180 9.88 -3.39 -15.96
CA GLN A 180 10.92 -4.27 -16.50
C GLN A 180 11.09 -5.56 -15.68
N LEU A 181 10.98 -5.46 -14.34
CA LEU A 181 11.07 -6.63 -13.48
C LEU A 181 9.86 -7.58 -13.65
N LEU A 182 8.67 -7.04 -13.82
CA LEU A 182 7.48 -7.84 -14.12
C LEU A 182 7.58 -8.51 -15.51
N GLU A 183 8.10 -7.81 -16.51
CA GLU A 183 8.35 -8.36 -17.85
C GLU A 183 9.35 -9.54 -17.77
N LYS A 184 10.43 -9.40 -17.01
CA LYS A 184 11.37 -10.50 -16.72
C LYS A 184 10.71 -11.70 -16.01
N ARG A 185 9.60 -11.47 -15.31
CA ARG A 185 8.76 -12.50 -14.69
C ARG A 185 7.66 -13.03 -15.60
N ASN A 186 7.77 -12.78 -16.90
CA ASN A 186 6.82 -13.21 -17.95
C ASN A 186 5.43 -12.57 -17.83
N VAL A 187 5.30 -11.37 -17.27
CA VAL A 187 4.09 -10.56 -17.36
C VAL A 187 4.11 -9.77 -18.65
N ALA A 188 3.05 -9.84 -19.46
CA ALA A 188 2.97 -9.13 -20.73
C ALA A 188 3.08 -7.61 -20.54
N ALA A 189 3.93 -6.94 -21.33
CA ALA A 189 4.14 -5.50 -21.24
C ALA A 189 2.86 -4.67 -21.42
N SER A 190 1.93 -5.15 -22.27
CA SER A 190 0.62 -4.53 -22.50
C SER A 190 -0.30 -4.56 -21.28
N LYS A 191 -0.02 -5.43 -20.32
CA LYS A 191 -0.77 -5.57 -19.07
C LYS A 191 -0.27 -4.63 -17.97
N VAL A 192 0.88 -3.96 -18.16
CA VAL A 192 1.55 -3.17 -17.14
C VAL A 192 1.65 -1.71 -17.55
N SER A 193 1.07 -0.83 -16.74
CA SER A 193 1.22 0.63 -16.87
C SER A 193 2.09 1.18 -15.74
N VAL A 194 2.90 2.19 -16.05
CA VAL A 194 3.65 2.94 -15.05
C VAL A 194 2.87 4.18 -14.68
N ILE A 195 2.51 4.30 -13.41
CA ILE A 195 1.88 5.49 -12.81
C ILE A 195 2.67 5.83 -11.56
N TYR A 196 3.40 6.95 -11.60
CA TYR A 196 4.20 7.40 -10.48
C TYR A 196 3.34 7.78 -9.27
N ASN A 197 3.89 7.63 -8.09
CA ASN A 197 3.27 8.18 -6.91
C ASN A 197 3.26 9.70 -7.01
N TRP A 198 2.20 10.30 -6.52
CA TRP A 198 1.92 11.73 -6.57
C TRP A 198 2.05 12.34 -5.16
N CYS A 199 2.18 13.64 -5.09
CA CYS A 199 1.99 14.38 -3.85
C CYS A 199 0.93 15.47 -4.06
N ASP A 200 0.25 15.83 -2.99
CA ASP A 200 -0.69 16.95 -3.01
C ASP A 200 0.10 18.26 -2.92
N GLU A 201 0.27 18.94 -4.05
CA GLU A 201 0.98 20.23 -4.14
C GLU A 201 0.29 21.32 -3.32
N SER A 202 -1.02 21.21 -3.07
CA SER A 202 -1.75 22.19 -2.23
C SER A 202 -1.25 22.18 -0.79
N SER A 203 -0.77 21.04 -0.30
CA SER A 203 -0.16 20.90 1.02
C SER A 203 1.18 21.63 1.14
N LEU A 204 1.87 21.89 0.02
CA LEU A 204 3.14 22.63 -0.01
C LEU A 204 2.96 24.13 0.17
N ASN A 205 1.76 24.65 -0.06
CA ASN A 205 1.46 26.07 0.09
C ASN A 205 1.34 26.51 1.55
N SER A 206 1.29 25.58 2.49
CA SER A 206 1.30 25.84 3.94
C SER A 206 2.70 25.62 4.52
N VAL A 207 3.69 26.38 4.03
CA VAL A 207 5.03 26.33 4.62
C VAL A 207 4.94 27.01 5.99
N SER A 208 4.87 26.20 7.04
CA SER A 208 5.11 26.70 8.40
C SER A 208 6.56 27.14 8.49
N GLU A 209 6.80 28.31 9.11
CA GLU A 209 8.18 28.76 9.33
C GLU A 209 8.97 27.69 10.12
N LEU A 210 10.19 27.44 9.68
CA LEU A 210 11.10 26.58 10.42
C LEU A 210 11.30 27.12 11.84
N SER A 211 11.31 26.22 12.83
CA SER A 211 11.68 26.61 14.19
C SER A 211 13.06 27.26 14.23
N ALA A 212 13.30 28.12 15.22
CA ALA A 212 14.59 28.81 15.37
C ALA A 212 15.78 27.84 15.39
N ASP A 213 15.61 26.69 16.06
CA ASP A 213 16.63 25.63 16.14
C ASP A 213 16.91 25.00 14.77
N ASN A 214 15.87 24.72 13.99
CA ASN A 214 16.03 24.18 12.64
C ASN A 214 16.62 25.22 11.68
N LYS A 215 16.26 26.49 11.79
CA LYS A 215 16.91 27.58 11.04
C LYS A 215 18.40 27.66 11.34
N GLN A 216 18.78 27.53 12.61
CA GLN A 216 20.19 27.53 13.02
C GLN A 216 20.96 26.30 12.51
N LEU A 217 20.33 25.11 12.53
CA LEU A 217 20.93 23.86 12.08
C LEU A 217 21.21 23.87 10.58
N LEU A 218 20.32 24.44 9.79
CA LEU A 218 20.35 24.44 8.32
C LEU A 218 21.02 25.69 7.73
N ASN A 219 21.45 26.66 8.55
CA ASN A 219 21.92 27.95 8.08
C ASN A 219 23.34 27.86 7.48
N ASN A 220 23.54 28.54 6.32
CA ASN A 220 24.82 28.75 5.64
C ASN A 220 25.59 27.50 5.18
N LYS A 221 24.88 26.34 4.93
CA LYS A 221 25.50 25.12 4.45
C LYS A 221 24.66 24.50 3.33
N PHE A 222 25.31 23.73 2.47
CA PHE A 222 24.58 22.80 1.60
C PHE A 222 24.10 21.62 2.45
N ASN A 223 22.78 21.47 2.58
CA ASN A 223 22.19 20.48 3.46
C ASN A 223 21.66 19.30 2.64
N ILE A 224 22.08 18.10 2.98
CA ILE A 224 21.49 16.85 2.50
C ILE A 224 20.62 16.32 3.63
N VAL A 225 19.31 16.31 3.42
CA VAL A 225 18.32 15.92 4.43
C VAL A 225 17.66 14.62 4.01
N PHE A 226 17.67 13.63 4.90
CA PHE A 226 16.85 12.43 4.79
C PHE A 226 15.68 12.54 5.78
N ALA A 227 14.45 12.40 5.26
CA ALA A 227 13.23 12.36 6.07
C ALA A 227 12.45 11.08 5.74
N GLY A 228 12.34 10.17 6.71
CA GLY A 228 11.65 8.89 6.54
C GLY A 228 12.10 7.83 7.54
N ASN A 229 11.60 6.61 7.38
CA ASN A 229 12.01 5.47 8.20
C ASN A 229 13.47 5.08 7.92
N MET A 230 14.28 4.97 8.97
CA MET A 230 15.67 4.54 8.88
C MET A 230 15.74 3.01 8.98
N GLY A 231 15.46 2.31 7.89
CA GLY A 231 15.51 0.85 7.83
C GLY A 231 16.65 0.35 6.94
N LYS A 232 16.90 -0.96 6.97
CA LYS A 232 17.95 -1.60 6.16
C LYS A 232 17.80 -1.35 4.65
N ALA A 233 16.57 -1.25 4.16
CA ALA A 233 16.30 -1.01 2.74
C ALA A 233 16.76 0.38 2.25
N GLN A 234 16.91 1.36 3.13
CA GLN A 234 17.34 2.72 2.81
C GLN A 234 18.86 2.84 2.68
N SER A 235 19.63 1.86 3.17
CA SER A 235 21.12 1.84 3.08
C SER A 235 21.77 3.16 3.50
N LEU A 236 21.31 3.77 4.59
CA LEU A 236 21.82 5.08 5.05
C LEU A 236 23.30 5.04 5.44
N ASP A 237 23.81 3.85 5.76
CA ASP A 237 25.25 3.65 6.03
C ASP A 237 26.10 4.10 4.83
N THR A 238 25.65 3.84 3.60
CA THR A 238 26.33 4.30 2.38
C THR A 238 26.40 5.83 2.30
N VAL A 239 25.35 6.53 2.73
CA VAL A 239 25.33 8.00 2.76
C VAL A 239 26.34 8.53 3.77
N ILE A 240 26.46 7.87 4.94
CA ILE A 240 27.42 8.25 5.98
C ILE A 240 28.86 7.99 5.51
N GLU A 241 29.13 6.85 4.85
CA GLU A 241 30.43 6.53 4.28
C GLU A 241 30.86 7.57 3.23
N VAL A 242 29.95 7.93 2.29
CA VAL A 242 30.22 8.98 1.31
C VAL A 242 30.50 10.33 1.99
N ALA A 243 29.70 10.71 3.00
CA ALA A 243 29.92 11.94 3.74
C ALA A 243 31.28 11.96 4.47
N GLN A 244 31.77 10.81 4.95
CA GLN A 244 33.09 10.69 5.55
C GLN A 244 34.22 10.87 4.52
N GLN A 245 34.06 10.32 3.31
CA GLN A 245 35.04 10.46 2.23
C GLN A 245 35.15 11.92 1.76
N LEU A 246 34.01 12.63 1.65
CA LEU A 246 33.97 14.03 1.22
C LEU A 246 34.49 15.02 2.28
N LYS A 247 34.71 14.61 3.53
CA LYS A 247 35.30 15.48 4.56
C LYS A 247 36.78 15.81 4.31
N SER A 248 37.45 15.05 3.49
CA SER A 248 38.87 15.21 3.17
C SER A 248 39.11 16.06 1.91
N GLU A 249 38.06 16.49 1.24
CA GLU A 249 38.07 17.45 0.13
C GLU A 249 37.57 18.83 0.57
#